data_f08e4750826ba1a3475149f23bdbbec0
#
_entry.id   f08e4750826ba1a3475149f23bdbbec0
#
_cell.length_a   1.000
_cell.length_b   1.000
_cell.length_c   1.000
_cell.angle_alpha   90.00
_cell.angle_beta   90.00
_cell.angle_gamma   90.00
#
_symmetry.space_group_name_H-M   'P 1'
#
loop_
_entity.id
_entity.type
_entity.pdbx_description
1 polymer ?
#
loop_
_entity_poly.entity_id
_entity_poly.type
_entity_poly.pdbx_seq_one_letter_code
_entity_poly.pdbx_strand_id
1 'polypeptide(L)'
;MISSRTGDFTAGPGGVWTEEVGVVTGQLTLRTELSDDLSLTLRVQYKDADEWYVIRGGRVRLGDADDLEPVHRLMLGVLDRPEG
;
A
#
# COMPACT_ATOMS: atom_id res chain seq x y z
N MET A 1 15.84 3.85 -10.50
CA MET A 1 14.56 4.58 -10.58
C MET A 1 13.47 3.75 -9.91
N ILE A 2 12.58 4.41 -9.17
CA ILE A 2 11.46 3.74 -8.51
C ILE A 2 10.21 3.89 -9.37
N SER A 3 9.54 2.77 -9.64
CA SER A 3 8.22 2.79 -10.27
C SER A 3 7.17 2.69 -9.19
N SER A 4 6.03 3.35 -9.37
CA SER A 4 4.98 3.30 -8.37
C SER A 4 3.59 3.39 -8.99
N ARG A 5 2.60 2.94 -8.21
CA ARG A 5 1.18 3.09 -8.51
C ARG A 5 0.47 3.52 -7.24
N THR A 6 -0.55 4.34 -7.39
CA THR A 6 -1.35 4.80 -6.27
C THR A 6 -2.82 4.52 -6.50
N GLY A 7 -3.58 4.42 -5.42
CA GLY A 7 -5.02 4.27 -5.47
C GLY A 7 -5.63 4.53 -4.10
N ASP A 8 -6.83 5.07 -4.09
CA ASP A 8 -7.52 5.35 -2.83
C ASP A 8 -8.37 4.17 -2.41
N PHE A 9 -8.46 3.96 -1.11
CA PHE A 9 -9.30 2.92 -0.55
C PHE A 9 -9.77 3.33 0.85
N THR A 10 -10.74 2.60 1.37
CA THR A 10 -11.24 2.81 2.72
C THR A 10 -10.87 1.60 3.57
N ALA A 11 -10.10 1.82 4.63
CA ALA A 11 -9.78 0.76 5.58
C ALA A 11 -11.00 0.46 6.43
N GLY A 12 -11.22 -0.84 6.69
CA GLY A 12 -12.30 -1.27 7.58
C GLY A 12 -12.00 -0.97 9.04
N PRO A 13 -12.91 -1.37 9.95
CA PRO A 13 -12.74 -1.08 11.38
C PRO A 13 -11.45 -1.60 11.98
N GLY A 14 -10.92 -2.69 11.47
CA GLY A 14 -9.64 -3.23 11.92
C GLY A 14 -8.45 -2.43 11.46
N GLY A 15 -8.63 -1.57 10.47
CA GLY A 15 -7.59 -0.71 9.93
C GLY A 15 -6.48 -1.44 9.23
N VAL A 16 -5.41 -0.69 8.96
CA VAL A 16 -4.20 -1.21 8.35
C VAL A 16 -3.04 -0.96 9.30
N TRP A 17 -2.26 -2.01 9.58
CA TRP A 17 -1.10 -1.89 10.47
C TRP A 17 0.10 -1.35 9.72
N THR A 18 0.71 -0.30 10.29
CA THR A 18 1.93 0.29 9.75
C THR A 18 3.11 0.01 10.65
N GLU A 19 4.31 0.15 10.09
CA GLU A 19 5.55 -0.03 10.85
C GLU A 19 5.80 1.16 11.78
N GLU A 20 5.42 2.37 11.38
CA GLU A 20 5.79 3.60 12.07
C GLU A 20 4.80 4.05 13.14
N VAL A 21 3.49 3.90 12.86
CA VAL A 21 2.46 4.53 13.71
C VAL A 21 1.35 3.57 14.14
N GLY A 22 1.54 2.27 13.92
CA GLY A 22 0.52 1.29 14.27
C GLY A 22 -0.65 1.31 13.30
N VAL A 23 -1.87 1.20 13.81
CA VAL A 23 -3.07 1.07 12.99
C VAL A 23 -3.53 2.42 12.46
N VAL A 24 -3.82 2.49 11.16
CA VAL A 24 -4.46 3.65 10.54
C VAL A 24 -5.79 3.20 9.95
N THR A 25 -6.79 4.09 9.98
CA THR A 25 -8.16 3.77 9.57
C THR A 25 -8.73 4.87 8.69
N GLY A 26 -9.90 4.61 8.12
CA GLY A 26 -10.62 5.60 7.33
C GLY A 26 -10.16 5.63 5.89
N GLN A 27 -10.22 6.80 5.26
CA GLN A 27 -9.85 6.96 3.87
C GLN A 27 -8.33 7.10 3.74
N LEU A 28 -7.74 6.18 2.98
CA LEU A 28 -6.29 6.10 2.81
C LEU A 28 -5.95 6.05 1.33
N THR A 29 -4.71 6.40 1.01
CA THR A 29 -4.14 6.21 -0.32
C THR A 29 -3.06 5.15 -0.22
N LEU A 30 -3.17 4.13 -1.07
CA LEU A 30 -2.14 3.09 -1.19
C LEU A 30 -1.13 3.52 -2.23
N ARG A 31 0.15 3.35 -1.90
CA ARG A 31 1.23 3.49 -2.88
C ARG A 31 2.02 2.19 -2.91
N THR A 32 2.07 1.58 -4.07
CA THR A 32 2.85 0.38 -4.32
C THR A 32 4.10 0.79 -5.06
N GLU A 33 5.26 0.63 -4.42
CA GLU A 33 6.55 1.06 -4.96
C GLU A 33 7.41 -0.13 -5.35
N LEU A 34 8.07 -0.04 -6.50
CA LEU A 34 9.01 -1.06 -6.95
C LEU A 34 10.36 -0.40 -7.20
N SER A 35 11.38 -0.86 -6.50
CA SER A 35 12.73 -0.37 -6.68
C SER A 35 13.46 -1.14 -7.80
N ASP A 36 14.66 -0.66 -8.17
CA ASP A 36 15.42 -1.25 -9.28
C ASP A 36 15.83 -2.70 -9.02
N ASP A 37 15.95 -3.09 -7.76
CA ASP A 37 16.29 -4.47 -7.39
C ASP A 37 15.06 -5.37 -7.27
N LEU A 38 13.89 -4.91 -7.74
CA LEU A 38 12.63 -5.63 -7.71
C LEU A 38 12.03 -5.79 -6.31
N SER A 39 12.50 -4.99 -5.34
CA SER A 39 11.90 -4.94 -4.01
C SER A 39 10.63 -4.10 -4.06
N LEU A 40 9.50 -4.70 -3.70
CA LEU A 40 8.20 -4.02 -3.66
C LEU A 40 7.89 -3.64 -2.22
N THR A 41 7.42 -2.40 -2.02
CA THR A 41 7.01 -1.89 -0.71
C THR A 41 5.64 -1.27 -0.82
N LEU A 42 4.75 -1.63 0.10
CA LEU A 42 3.41 -1.04 0.20
C LEU A 42 3.44 0.07 1.24
N ARG A 43 3.00 1.25 0.83
CA ARG A 43 2.89 2.42 1.72
C ARG A 43 1.47 2.93 1.73
N VAL A 44 1.08 3.53 2.84
CA VAL A 44 -0.23 4.19 2.95
C VAL A 44 -0.06 5.58 3.50
N GLN A 45 -1.04 6.42 3.18
CA GLN A 45 -1.10 7.80 3.61
C GLN A 45 -2.56 8.11 3.92
N TYR A 46 -2.82 8.87 5.00
CA TYR A 46 -4.16 9.42 5.18
C TYR A 46 -4.47 10.31 3.98
N LYS A 47 -5.70 10.23 3.48
CA LYS A 47 -6.09 11.02 2.32
C LYS A 47 -5.82 12.50 2.61
N ASP A 48 -5.15 13.16 1.64
CA ASP A 48 -4.79 14.58 1.71
C ASP A 48 -3.73 14.92 2.76
N ALA A 49 -3.09 13.93 3.36
CA ALA A 49 -1.96 14.16 4.26
C ALA A 49 -0.64 14.05 3.50
N ASP A 50 0.48 14.36 4.16
CA ASP A 50 1.79 14.42 3.51
C ASP A 50 2.70 13.24 3.87
N GLU A 51 2.40 12.51 4.94
CA GLU A 51 3.29 11.46 5.41
C GLU A 51 2.87 10.09 4.90
N TRP A 52 3.86 9.31 4.48
CA TRP A 52 3.68 7.93 4.05
C TRP A 52 4.21 6.97 5.10
N TYR A 53 3.45 5.90 5.35
CA TYR A 53 3.83 4.86 6.30
C TYR A 53 3.90 3.53 5.59
N VAL A 54 4.87 2.70 5.98
CA VAL A 54 5.01 1.36 5.40
C VAL A 54 4.00 0.42 6.05
N ILE A 55 3.26 -0.30 5.21
CA ILE A 55 2.33 -1.32 5.71
C ILE A 55 3.16 -2.47 6.30
N ARG A 56 2.82 -2.86 7.53
CA ARG A 56 3.49 -3.97 8.20
C ARG A 56 3.33 -5.25 7.39
N GLY A 57 4.43 -5.91 7.08
CA GLY A 57 4.42 -7.09 6.23
C GLY A 57 4.28 -6.79 4.74
N GLY A 58 4.26 -5.51 4.36
CA GLY A 58 4.04 -5.10 2.97
C GLY A 58 5.31 -4.97 2.15
N ARG A 59 6.25 -5.91 2.30
CA ARG A 59 7.49 -5.93 1.53
C ARG A 59 7.69 -7.29 0.92
N VAL A 60 8.02 -7.32 -0.37
CA VAL A 60 8.30 -8.57 -1.07
C VAL A 60 9.21 -8.29 -2.25
N ARG A 61 10.02 -9.27 -2.63
CA ARG A 61 10.82 -9.16 -3.84
C ARG A 61 10.08 -9.85 -4.98
N LEU A 62 9.89 -9.11 -6.08
CA LEU A 62 9.22 -9.65 -7.26
C LEU A 62 10.22 -10.40 -8.15
N GLY A 63 9.69 -11.29 -9.00
CA GLY A 63 10.48 -11.94 -10.03
C GLY A 63 10.58 -11.14 -11.32
N ASP A 64 9.63 -10.22 -11.53
CA ASP A 64 9.54 -9.44 -12.76
C ASP A 64 8.91 -8.08 -12.47
N ALA A 65 9.44 -7.03 -13.12
CA ALA A 65 8.92 -5.68 -12.93
C ALA A 65 7.46 -5.53 -13.40
N ASP A 66 7.03 -6.36 -14.36
CA ASP A 66 5.66 -6.32 -14.86
C ASP A 66 4.64 -6.78 -13.81
N ASP A 67 5.09 -7.40 -12.73
CA ASP A 67 4.21 -7.83 -11.64
C ASP A 67 3.74 -6.67 -10.77
N LEU A 68 4.32 -5.49 -10.91
CA LEU A 68 3.90 -4.32 -10.11
C LEU A 68 2.42 -4.03 -10.26
N GLU A 69 1.93 -3.97 -11.50
CA GLU A 69 0.53 -3.61 -11.74
C GLU A 69 -0.46 -4.62 -11.17
N PRO A 70 -0.33 -5.93 -11.47
CA PRO A 70 -1.27 -6.90 -10.90
C PRO A 70 -1.19 -6.98 -9.38
N VAL A 71 -0.01 -6.86 -8.78
CA VAL A 71 0.12 -6.88 -7.32
C VAL A 71 -0.55 -5.65 -6.72
N HIS A 72 -0.33 -4.47 -7.32
CA HIS A 72 -0.99 -3.24 -6.86
C HIS A 72 -2.51 -3.39 -6.88
N ARG A 73 -3.06 -3.89 -7.97
CA ARG A 73 -4.51 -4.05 -8.11
C ARG A 73 -5.08 -5.05 -7.11
N LEU A 74 -4.36 -6.15 -6.90
CA LEU A 74 -4.77 -7.14 -5.91
C LEU A 74 -4.80 -6.54 -4.50
N MET A 75 -3.73 -5.85 -4.12
CA MET A 75 -3.63 -5.28 -2.77
C MET A 75 -4.66 -4.18 -2.55
N LEU A 76 -4.88 -3.34 -3.56
CA LEU A 76 -5.89 -2.29 -3.45
C LEU A 76 -7.27 -2.90 -3.21
N GLY A 77 -7.61 -3.95 -3.95
CA GLY A 77 -8.89 -4.63 -3.78
C GLY A 77 -9.02 -5.33 -2.42
N VAL A 78 -7.95 -5.96 -1.97
CA VAL A 78 -7.97 -6.69 -0.68
C VAL A 78 -8.08 -5.73 0.50
N LEU A 79 -7.42 -4.57 0.42
CA LEU A 79 -7.40 -3.60 1.51
C LEU A 79 -8.67 -2.75 1.58
N ASP A 80 -9.39 -2.62 0.47
CA ASP A 80 -10.58 -1.77 0.41
C ASP A 80 -11.75 -2.47 1.13
N ARG A 81 -12.16 -1.90 2.24
CA ARG A 81 -13.20 -2.46 3.11
C ARG A 81 -14.17 -1.35 3.55
N PRO A 82 -14.91 -0.74 2.61
CA PRO A 82 -15.73 0.44 2.94
C PRO A 82 -16.81 0.18 3.97
N GLU A 83 -17.24 -1.06 4.14
CA GLU A 83 -18.29 -1.40 5.10
C GLU A 83 -17.79 -2.30 6.23
N GLY A 84 -16.50 -2.38 6.38
CA GLY A 84 -15.91 -3.21 7.42
C GLY A 84 -15.84 -4.66 7.05
#